data_a20d9839d08ce2b9bdd6402fa0743765
#
_entry.id   a20d9839d08ce2b9bdd6402fa0743765
#
_cell.length_a   1.000
_cell.length_b   1.000
_cell.length_c   1.000
_cell.angle_alpha   90.00
_cell.angle_beta   90.00
_cell.angle_gamma   90.00
#
_symmetry.space_group_name_H-M   'P 1'
#
loop_
_entity.id
_entity.type
_entity.pdbx_description
1 polymer ?
#
loop_
_entity_poly.entity_id
_entity_poly.type
_entity_poly.pdbx_seq_one_letter_code
_entity_poly.pdbx_strand_id
1 'polypeptide(L)'
;MTMDEVGRQYQIPRNILEEYERWGSCHGGRNVMGAWQYDDYDLENLSMMMTLQDIGFAGEEVETYMGLVLQGTGSKEERLRFLEQKRHRLLDEIHFQENKLDRLDYLRYEIKTFAQSG
;
A
#
# COMPACT_ATOMS: atom_id res chain seq x y z
N MET A 1 -0.52 20.84 12.26
CA MET A 1 -1.18 19.78 13.06
C MET A 1 -0.15 18.91 13.75
N THR A 2 -0.47 18.45 14.92
CA THR A 2 0.36 17.46 15.61
C THR A 2 0.04 16.05 15.13
N MET A 3 0.87 15.07 15.51
CA MET A 3 0.65 13.67 15.16
C MET A 3 -0.74 13.19 15.61
N ASP A 4 -1.11 13.50 16.83
CA ASP A 4 -2.40 13.07 17.38
C ASP A 4 -3.58 13.70 16.63
N GLU A 5 -3.47 14.96 16.28
CA GLU A 5 -4.50 15.66 15.51
C GLU A 5 -4.67 15.07 14.12
N VAL A 6 -3.56 14.83 13.42
CA VAL A 6 -3.57 14.25 12.07
C VAL A 6 -4.15 12.85 12.10
N GLY A 7 -3.70 12.03 13.05
CA GLY A 7 -4.19 10.66 13.16
C GLY A 7 -5.68 10.59 13.42
N ARG A 8 -6.19 11.51 14.23
CA ARG A 8 -7.61 11.56 14.60
C ARG A 8 -8.47 12.11 13.46
N GLN A 9 -8.02 13.22 12.86
CA GLN A 9 -8.81 13.93 11.86
C GLN A 9 -8.88 13.18 10.54
N TYR A 10 -7.78 12.53 10.12
CA TYR A 10 -7.69 11.85 8.83
C TYR A 10 -7.68 10.35 8.95
N GLN A 11 -7.87 9.83 10.17
CA GLN A 11 -7.92 8.39 10.44
C GLN A 11 -6.68 7.65 9.94
N ILE A 12 -5.52 8.26 10.13
CA ILE A 12 -4.25 7.69 9.72
C ILE A 12 -3.73 6.77 10.83
N PRO A 13 -3.40 5.50 10.53
CA PRO A 13 -2.85 4.61 11.54
C PRO A 13 -1.56 5.15 12.13
N ARG A 14 -1.39 4.96 13.43
CA ARG A 14 -0.23 5.49 14.14
C ARG A 14 1.08 4.92 13.62
N ASN A 15 1.08 3.65 13.20
CA ASN A 15 2.28 3.03 12.65
C ASN A 15 2.76 3.74 11.38
N ILE A 16 1.87 4.24 10.56
CA ILE A 16 2.22 5.00 9.36
C ILE A 16 2.84 6.34 9.74
N LEU A 17 2.25 7.03 10.71
CA LEU A 17 2.77 8.29 11.20
C LEU A 17 4.17 8.13 11.79
N GLU A 18 4.37 7.09 12.58
CA GLU A 18 5.67 6.81 13.19
C GLU A 18 6.73 6.47 12.15
N GLU A 19 6.38 5.69 11.13
CA GLU A 19 7.30 5.39 10.04
C GLU A 19 7.67 6.63 9.25
N TYR A 20 6.71 7.47 8.96
CA TYR A 20 6.94 8.71 8.23
C TYR A 20 7.94 9.60 8.98
N GLU A 21 7.76 9.75 10.27
CA GLU A 21 8.68 10.52 11.09
C GLU A 21 10.08 9.88 11.15
N ARG A 22 10.12 8.56 11.28
CA ARG A 22 11.38 7.83 11.36
C ARG A 22 12.22 7.99 10.10
N TRP A 23 11.57 8.10 8.94
CA TRP A 23 12.30 8.29 7.68
C TRP A 23 12.89 9.69 7.57
N GLY A 24 12.52 10.61 8.46
CA GLY A 24 12.99 11.99 8.40
C GLY A 24 12.52 12.73 7.16
N SER A 25 11.40 12.28 6.58
CA SER A 25 10.89 12.78 5.31
C SER A 25 9.94 13.96 5.49
N CYS A 26 9.74 14.42 6.69
CA CYS A 26 8.86 15.55 6.99
C CYS A 26 9.51 16.86 6.57
N HIS A 27 9.65 17.07 5.28
CA HIS A 27 10.33 18.25 4.76
C HIS A 27 9.60 19.55 5.07
N GLY A 28 8.27 19.50 5.16
CA GLY A 28 7.47 20.61 5.61
C GLY A 28 7.29 20.63 7.11
N GLY A 29 7.55 19.51 7.75
CA GLY A 29 7.34 19.36 9.18
C GLY A 29 8.31 20.19 9.97
N ARG A 30 7.78 21.00 10.87
CA ARG A 30 8.59 21.83 11.74
C ARG A 30 8.36 21.41 13.18
N ASN A 31 9.45 21.28 13.89
CA ASN A 31 9.38 21.01 15.32
C ASN A 31 9.12 22.31 16.05
N VAL A 32 7.85 22.61 16.27
CA VAL A 32 7.44 23.79 17.02
C VAL A 32 7.08 23.36 18.42
N MET A 33 7.75 23.94 19.42
CA MET A 33 7.54 23.64 20.83
C MET A 33 7.72 22.16 21.16
N GLY A 34 8.66 21.48 20.49
CA GLY A 34 8.98 20.08 20.74
C GLY A 34 8.05 19.07 20.08
N ALA A 35 7.09 19.52 19.26
CA ALA A 35 6.17 18.62 18.55
C ALA A 35 6.27 18.83 17.05
N TRP A 36 6.18 17.74 16.30
CA TRP A 36 6.11 17.79 14.84
C TRP A 36 4.81 18.45 14.41
N GLN A 37 4.94 19.34 13.42
CA GLN A 37 3.78 19.97 12.78
C GLN A 37 3.67 19.45 11.34
N TYR A 38 2.52 18.92 11.01
CA TYR A 38 2.23 18.38 9.68
C TYR A 38 1.57 19.44 8.82
N ASP A 39 2.05 19.59 7.59
CA ASP A 39 1.46 20.51 6.61
C ASP A 39 0.79 19.71 5.49
N ASP A 40 0.28 20.41 4.47
CA ASP A 40 -0.42 19.77 3.35
C ASP A 40 0.47 18.80 2.58
N TYR A 41 1.75 19.12 2.47
CA TYR A 41 2.72 18.25 1.81
C TYR A 41 2.86 16.93 2.57
N ASP A 42 2.95 17.00 3.89
CA ASP A 42 3.02 15.82 4.73
C ASP A 42 1.75 14.98 4.61
N LEU A 43 0.59 15.64 4.55
CA LEU A 43 -0.69 14.94 4.41
C LEU A 43 -0.78 14.19 3.09
N GLU A 44 -0.30 14.78 2.00
CA GLU A 44 -0.25 14.12 0.70
C GLU A 44 0.63 12.88 0.75
N ASN A 45 1.80 12.98 1.38
CA ASN A 45 2.72 11.86 1.52
C ASN A 45 2.11 10.74 2.37
N LEU A 46 1.46 11.08 3.48
CA LEU A 46 0.80 10.10 4.33
C LEU A 46 -0.33 9.39 3.60
N SER A 47 -1.10 10.14 2.82
CA SER A 47 -2.18 9.59 2.00
C SER A 47 -1.62 8.60 0.97
N MET A 48 -0.50 8.93 0.35
CA MET A 48 0.17 8.04 -0.59
C MET A 48 0.62 6.76 0.09
N MET A 49 1.22 6.87 1.29
CA MET A 49 1.66 5.71 2.06
C MET A 49 0.49 4.79 2.39
N MET A 50 -0.66 5.34 2.76
CA MET A 50 -1.86 4.56 3.04
C MET A 50 -2.34 3.84 1.78
N THR A 51 -2.33 4.52 0.64
CA THR A 51 -2.72 3.92 -0.63
C THR A 51 -1.83 2.73 -1.00
N LEU A 52 -0.52 2.90 -0.84
CA LEU A 52 0.44 1.83 -1.11
C LEU A 52 0.20 0.64 -0.18
N GLN A 53 -0.06 0.89 1.08
CA GLN A 53 -0.36 -0.17 2.04
C GLN A 53 -1.65 -0.90 1.67
N ASP A 54 -2.67 -0.18 1.25
CA ASP A 54 -3.95 -0.77 0.82
C ASP A 54 -3.79 -1.65 -0.41
N ILE A 55 -2.87 -1.29 -1.31
CA ILE A 55 -2.56 -2.12 -2.49
C ILE A 55 -1.89 -3.43 -2.07
N GLY A 56 -1.26 -3.44 -0.91
CA GLY A 56 -0.60 -4.63 -0.38
C GLY A 56 0.92 -4.58 -0.47
N PHE A 57 1.51 -3.39 -0.61
CA PHE A 57 2.96 -3.26 -0.52
C PHE A 57 3.44 -3.49 0.90
N ALA A 58 4.56 -4.19 1.03
CA ALA A 58 5.22 -4.36 2.32
C ALA A 58 5.88 -3.04 2.74
N GLY A 59 6.19 -2.92 4.04
CA GLY A 59 6.78 -1.69 4.56
C GLY A 59 8.04 -1.24 3.84
N GLU A 60 8.92 -2.17 3.48
CA GLU A 60 10.13 -1.86 2.73
C GLU A 60 9.84 -1.34 1.33
N GLU A 61 8.81 -1.88 0.70
CA GLU A 61 8.38 -1.44 -0.63
C GLU A 61 7.79 -0.05 -0.58
N VAL A 62 6.99 0.24 0.46
CA VAL A 62 6.44 1.58 0.68
C VAL A 62 7.57 2.59 0.84
N GLU A 63 8.57 2.26 1.64
CA GLU A 63 9.73 3.12 1.86
C GLU A 63 10.47 3.39 0.56
N THR A 64 10.70 2.36 -0.25
CA THR A 64 11.37 2.49 -1.54
C THR A 64 10.60 3.42 -2.47
N TYR A 65 9.31 3.22 -2.59
CA TYR A 65 8.48 4.05 -3.46
C TYR A 65 8.43 5.50 -2.98
N MET A 66 8.28 5.71 -1.68
CA MET A 66 8.25 7.05 -1.13
C MET A 66 9.59 7.77 -1.31
N GLY A 67 10.70 7.03 -1.25
CA GLY A 67 12.00 7.59 -1.59
C GLY A 67 12.05 8.13 -3.02
N LEU A 68 11.44 7.42 -3.96
CA LEU A 68 11.35 7.88 -5.35
C LEU A 68 10.46 9.11 -5.47
N VAL A 69 9.34 9.13 -4.78
CA VAL A 69 8.43 10.28 -4.76
C VAL A 69 9.16 11.53 -4.27
N LEU A 70 9.95 11.39 -3.23
CA LEU A 70 10.67 12.53 -2.63
C LEU A 70 11.82 13.01 -3.50
N GLN A 71 12.31 12.20 -4.44
CA GLN A 71 13.30 12.66 -5.43
C GLN A 71 12.70 13.63 -6.45
N GLY A 72 11.37 13.64 -6.59
CA GLY A 72 10.67 14.54 -7.47
C GLY A 72 10.52 14.05 -8.91
N THR A 73 10.52 14.96 -9.87
CA THR A 73 10.15 14.69 -11.25
C THR A 73 11.06 13.68 -11.97
N GLY A 74 12.30 13.54 -11.54
CA GLY A 74 13.25 12.62 -12.16
C GLY A 74 12.95 11.14 -11.94
N SER A 75 12.02 10.81 -11.06
CA SER A 75 11.72 9.44 -10.68
C SER A 75 10.48 8.84 -11.36
N LYS A 76 9.86 9.57 -12.27
CA LYS A 76 8.58 9.16 -12.88
C LYS A 76 8.64 7.78 -13.52
N GLU A 77 9.66 7.53 -14.32
CA GLU A 77 9.81 6.24 -15.00
C GLU A 77 10.06 5.10 -14.03
N GLU A 78 10.87 5.37 -13.00
CA GLU A 78 11.15 4.38 -11.96
C GLU A 78 9.90 4.05 -11.16
N ARG A 79 9.10 5.06 -10.83
CA ARG A 79 7.84 4.86 -10.11
C ARG A 79 6.86 4.03 -10.94
N LEU A 80 6.74 4.32 -12.23
CA LEU A 80 5.88 3.55 -13.12
C LEU A 80 6.32 2.10 -13.18
N ARG A 81 7.61 1.86 -13.33
CA ARG A 81 8.16 0.50 -13.37
C ARG A 81 7.88 -0.26 -12.09
N PHE A 82 8.04 0.40 -10.97
CA PHE A 82 7.78 -0.17 -9.64
C PHE A 82 6.31 -0.60 -9.51
N LEU A 83 5.40 0.28 -9.92
CA LEU A 83 3.95 0.00 -9.85
C LEU A 83 3.55 -1.10 -10.83
N GLU A 84 4.13 -1.12 -12.02
CA GLU A 84 3.84 -2.15 -13.02
C GLU A 84 4.30 -3.52 -12.58
N GLN A 85 5.44 -3.62 -11.92
CA GLN A 85 5.91 -4.87 -11.36
C GLN A 85 4.93 -5.41 -10.31
N LYS A 86 4.40 -4.55 -9.46
CA LYS A 86 3.40 -4.95 -8.47
C LYS A 86 2.12 -5.40 -9.15
N ARG A 87 1.68 -4.66 -10.17
CA ARG A 87 0.50 -5.02 -10.94
C ARG A 87 0.64 -6.41 -11.56
N HIS A 88 1.81 -6.70 -12.13
CA HIS A 88 2.09 -8.00 -12.71
C HIS A 88 2.00 -9.12 -11.68
N ARG A 89 2.59 -8.90 -10.50
CA ARG A 89 2.52 -9.89 -9.41
C ARG A 89 1.09 -10.13 -8.93
N LEU A 90 0.28 -9.06 -8.86
CA LEU A 90 -1.13 -9.19 -8.49
C LEU A 90 -1.91 -9.98 -9.52
N LEU A 91 -1.64 -9.76 -10.81
CA LEU A 91 -2.28 -10.55 -11.88
C LEU A 91 -1.90 -12.02 -11.78
N ASP A 92 -0.64 -12.33 -11.49
CA ASP A 92 -0.21 -13.72 -11.29
C ASP A 92 -0.94 -14.36 -10.11
N GLU A 93 -1.11 -13.61 -9.03
CA GLU A 93 -1.88 -14.10 -7.88
C GLU A 93 -3.33 -14.37 -8.23
N ILE A 94 -3.95 -13.49 -9.01
CA ILE A 94 -5.34 -13.66 -9.46
C ILE A 94 -5.45 -14.93 -10.30
N HIS A 95 -4.56 -15.11 -11.26
CA HIS A 95 -4.56 -16.31 -12.11
C HIS A 95 -4.34 -17.58 -11.30
N PHE A 96 -3.47 -17.52 -10.32
CA PHE A 96 -3.22 -18.65 -9.42
C PHE A 96 -4.47 -19.03 -8.62
N GLN A 97 -5.19 -18.03 -8.12
CA GLN A 97 -6.44 -18.25 -7.40
C GLN A 97 -7.55 -18.75 -8.32
N GLU A 98 -7.61 -18.25 -9.55
CA GLU A 98 -8.57 -18.74 -10.54
C GLU A 98 -8.35 -20.22 -10.84
N ASN A 99 -7.10 -20.65 -10.99
CA ASN A 99 -6.77 -22.05 -11.22
C ASN A 99 -7.23 -22.94 -10.06
N LYS A 100 -7.06 -22.46 -8.83
CA LYS A 100 -7.54 -23.18 -7.66
C LYS A 100 -9.07 -23.32 -7.67
N LEU A 101 -9.74 -22.24 -8.02
CA LEU A 101 -11.21 -22.22 -8.10
C LEU A 101 -11.69 -23.20 -9.17
N ASP A 102 -11.05 -23.24 -10.33
CA ASP A 102 -11.39 -24.18 -11.40
C ASP A 102 -11.27 -25.63 -10.93
N ARG A 103 -10.20 -25.95 -10.21
CA ARG A 103 -9.99 -27.29 -9.68
C ARG A 103 -11.06 -27.66 -8.65
N LEU A 104 -11.39 -26.71 -7.79
CA LEU A 104 -12.44 -26.91 -6.80
C LEU A 104 -13.79 -27.13 -7.47
N ASP A 105 -14.09 -26.35 -8.49
CA ASP A 105 -15.33 -26.48 -9.26
C ASP A 105 -15.40 -27.83 -9.99
N TYR A 106 -14.28 -28.31 -10.49
CA TYR A 106 -14.21 -29.62 -11.11
C TYR A 106 -14.56 -30.73 -10.11
N LEU A 107 -14.04 -30.64 -8.90
CA LEU A 107 -14.37 -31.61 -7.84
C LEU A 107 -15.86 -31.57 -7.47
N ARG A 108 -16.41 -30.38 -7.39
CA ARG A 108 -17.85 -30.20 -7.12
C ARG A 108 -18.68 -30.83 -8.24
N TYR A 109 -18.28 -30.62 -9.47
CA TYR A 109 -18.95 -31.18 -10.64
C TYR A 109 -18.93 -32.71 -10.59
N GLU A 110 -17.81 -33.34 -10.28
CA GLU A 110 -17.69 -34.79 -10.16
C GLU A 110 -18.64 -35.34 -9.11
N ILE A 111 -18.71 -34.73 -7.95
CA ILE A 111 -19.62 -35.17 -6.88
C ILE A 111 -21.09 -35.11 -7.34
N LYS A 112 -21.46 -34.00 -7.97
CA LYS A 112 -22.83 -33.84 -8.47
C LYS A 112 -23.15 -34.85 -9.55
N THR A 113 -22.23 -35.12 -10.43
CA THR A 113 -22.46 -36.11 -11.52
C THR A 113 -22.59 -37.51 -10.97
N PHE A 114 -21.72 -37.91 -10.04
CA PHE A 114 -21.82 -39.21 -9.40
C PHE A 114 -23.11 -39.37 -8.59
N ALA A 115 -23.50 -38.32 -7.89
CA ALA A 115 -24.76 -38.36 -7.14
C ALA A 115 -25.98 -38.54 -8.03
N GLN A 116 -25.93 -38.00 -9.25
CA GLN A 116 -27.03 -38.15 -10.22
C GLN A 116 -27.04 -39.49 -10.92
N SER A 117 -25.88 -40.09 -11.12
CA SER A 117 -25.75 -41.36 -11.84
C SER A 117 -25.88 -42.58 -10.93
N GLY A 118 -25.75 -42.34 -9.64
CA GLY A 118 -25.90 -43.39 -8.64
C GLY A 118 -27.28 -43.44 -8.08
#